data_c8f58e8496733f533702f61f8041adf8
#
_entry.id   c8f58e8496733f533702f61f8041adf8
#
_cell.length_a   1.000
_cell.length_b   1.000
_cell.length_c   1.000
_cell.angle_alpha   90.00
_cell.angle_beta   90.00
_cell.angle_gamma   90.00
#
_symmetry.space_group_name_H-M   'P 1'
#
loop_
_entity.id
_entity.type
_entity.pdbx_description
1 polymer ?
#
loop_
_entity_poly.entity_id
_entity_poly.type
_entity_poly.pdbx_seq_one_letter_code
_entity_poly.pdbx_strand_id
1 'polypeptide(L)'
;GHDMVRPEILANLETVRSLTMADKIRFWRDVMQYARNRGIDVYVITWNLFTFGATGKHGITTDQTNPKTIDYFRASVREMVLTYPLLAGMGIAAGENMKNLPGEFSKEKFLWKTYGEGVRDALKIQPGRQFRMIHRYHQSGQGEILNEFKDYPGPLDLSFKYSIAHMYSIPNPPFIQPVLENLPAGRRTWLTVRNDDIYSFRWGDPAYARAYIRNIAGPDKIAGFYMGPDGYVWGREFLSTEPDAPRQLVISKQWYSFMLWGRLSYDPDLPDSLFERTIARRFPEVPADKLYRAWADVSQVFPLITRFFWGDIDVRWFPEACLSHPRHRGFYTVRHFVEGETMPGSGVLSILDWRRRKLASEPMNGTTPLEIADALDGVATRTLAALPGLRSTQATNKELRLTLGDIEAMAHLSRYYAAKIRGAAALALDDKNAAIQYLQQALENWKSYSAAYTAQYTQPKLYNRVGFVDIPALTAKV
;
A
#
# COMPACT_ATOMS: atom_id res chain seq x y z
N GLY A 1 -6.79 3.38 -13.15
CA GLY A 1 -6.56 1.98 -13.23
C GLY A 1 -6.91 1.32 -14.53
N HIS A 2 -7.88 1.79 -15.32
CA HIS A 2 -8.22 1.16 -16.61
C HIS A 2 -7.07 1.16 -17.61
N ASP A 3 -6.24 2.18 -17.59
CA ASP A 3 -5.03 2.31 -18.39
C ASP A 3 -3.94 1.28 -18.06
N MET A 4 -4.07 0.60 -16.91
CA MET A 4 -3.18 -0.48 -16.49
C MET A 4 -3.69 -1.88 -16.89
N VAL A 5 -4.91 -1.98 -17.37
CA VAL A 5 -5.50 -3.23 -17.82
C VAL A 5 -5.49 -3.28 -19.34
N ARG A 6 -4.99 -4.38 -19.90
CA ARG A 6 -4.92 -4.55 -21.35
C ARG A 6 -6.32 -4.47 -22.00
N PRO A 7 -6.45 -3.78 -23.15
CA PRO A 7 -7.75 -3.58 -23.81
C PRO A 7 -8.51 -4.88 -24.10
N GLU A 8 -7.81 -5.93 -24.47
CA GLU A 8 -8.42 -7.24 -24.76
C GLU A 8 -9.06 -7.90 -23.53
N ILE A 9 -8.55 -7.63 -22.32
CA ILE A 9 -9.17 -8.08 -21.07
C ILE A 9 -10.47 -7.32 -20.82
N LEU A 10 -10.45 -6.00 -21.02
CA LEU A 10 -11.66 -5.17 -20.88
C LEU A 10 -12.74 -5.51 -21.89
N ALA A 11 -12.35 -5.86 -23.12
CA ALA A 11 -13.28 -6.24 -24.18
C ALA A 11 -14.01 -7.57 -23.91
N ASN A 12 -13.41 -8.46 -23.11
CA ASN A 12 -13.94 -9.79 -22.82
C ASN A 12 -14.59 -9.91 -21.44
N LEU A 13 -15.00 -8.78 -20.84
CA LEU A 13 -15.71 -8.81 -19.56
C LEU A 13 -17.13 -9.34 -19.72
N GLU A 14 -17.48 -10.32 -18.89
CA GLU A 14 -18.84 -10.87 -18.83
C GLU A 14 -19.60 -10.26 -17.65
N THR A 15 -20.88 -9.96 -17.87
CA THR A 15 -21.78 -9.53 -16.81
C THR A 15 -22.25 -10.74 -15.99
N VAL A 16 -21.64 -10.94 -14.84
CA VAL A 16 -21.99 -12.05 -13.93
C VAL A 16 -23.25 -11.79 -13.10
N ARG A 17 -23.64 -10.53 -12.93
CA ARG A 17 -24.83 -10.14 -12.19
C ARG A 17 -25.29 -8.72 -12.57
N SER A 18 -26.58 -8.57 -12.82
CA SER A 18 -27.25 -7.27 -12.94
C SER A 18 -27.90 -6.88 -11.61
N LEU A 19 -27.71 -5.65 -11.20
CA LEU A 19 -28.32 -5.08 -10.00
C LEU A 19 -29.07 -3.81 -10.33
N THR A 20 -30.28 -3.68 -9.83
CA THR A 20 -31.01 -2.40 -9.90
C THR A 20 -30.38 -1.37 -8.96
N MET A 21 -30.67 -0.09 -9.15
CA MET A 21 -30.24 0.95 -8.23
C MET A 21 -30.85 0.74 -6.83
N ALA A 22 -32.11 0.30 -6.76
CA ALA A 22 -32.78 -0.04 -5.49
C ALA A 22 -32.07 -1.18 -4.74
N ASP A 23 -31.61 -2.21 -5.47
CA ASP A 23 -30.85 -3.30 -4.85
C ASP A 23 -29.50 -2.83 -4.31
N LYS A 24 -28.81 -1.95 -5.04
CA LYS A 24 -27.54 -1.36 -4.56
C LYS A 24 -27.75 -0.49 -3.32
N ILE A 25 -28.79 0.32 -3.29
CA ILE A 25 -29.12 1.16 -2.13
C ILE A 25 -29.42 0.29 -0.92
N ARG A 26 -30.26 -0.73 -1.07
CA ARG A 26 -30.58 -1.68 0.00
C ARG A 26 -29.32 -2.36 0.53
N PHE A 27 -28.50 -2.92 -0.35
CA PHE A 27 -27.24 -3.57 0.00
C PHE A 27 -26.33 -2.66 0.84
N TRP A 28 -26.12 -1.41 0.41
CA TRP A 28 -25.25 -0.49 1.15
C TRP A 28 -25.86 -0.05 2.48
N ARG A 29 -27.18 0.09 2.58
CA ARG A 29 -27.85 0.34 3.86
C ARG A 29 -27.68 -0.83 4.83
N ASP A 30 -27.79 -2.05 4.34
CA ASP A 30 -27.57 -3.27 5.15
C ASP A 30 -26.10 -3.36 5.62
N VAL A 31 -25.15 -3.06 4.75
CA VAL A 31 -23.71 -2.99 5.10
C VAL A 31 -23.45 -1.93 6.18
N MET A 32 -24.01 -0.74 6.04
CA MET A 32 -23.87 0.35 7.03
C MET A 32 -24.53 -0.02 8.36
N GLN A 33 -25.69 -0.66 8.35
CA GLN A 33 -26.35 -1.15 9.56
C GLN A 33 -25.51 -2.24 10.25
N TYR A 34 -24.98 -3.17 9.47
CA TYR A 34 -24.08 -4.22 9.97
C TYR A 34 -22.82 -3.64 10.63
N ALA A 35 -22.22 -2.64 9.99
CA ALA A 35 -21.07 -1.91 10.51
C ALA A 35 -21.42 -1.16 11.80
N ARG A 36 -22.52 -0.41 11.81
CA ARG A 36 -23.01 0.35 12.96
C ARG A 36 -23.22 -0.52 14.19
N ASN A 37 -23.82 -1.71 14.02
CA ASN A 37 -24.03 -2.67 15.10
C ASN A 37 -22.71 -3.20 15.72
N ARG A 38 -21.57 -2.90 15.09
CA ARG A 38 -20.21 -3.27 15.54
C ARG A 38 -19.36 -2.08 15.93
N GLY A 39 -19.97 -0.89 16.05
CA GLY A 39 -19.23 0.33 16.35
C GLY A 39 -18.32 0.82 15.21
N ILE A 40 -18.60 0.43 13.96
CA ILE A 40 -17.82 0.78 12.78
C ILE A 40 -18.58 1.83 11.98
N ASP A 41 -17.96 2.98 11.76
CA ASP A 41 -18.45 4.01 10.87
C ASP A 41 -18.02 3.76 9.43
N VAL A 42 -18.94 4.02 8.48
CA VAL A 42 -18.65 3.86 7.04
C VAL A 42 -18.45 5.22 6.41
N TYR A 43 -17.36 5.35 5.64
CA TYR A 43 -17.03 6.53 4.84
C TYR A 43 -16.92 6.15 3.37
N VAL A 44 -17.39 7.01 2.48
CA VAL A 44 -17.20 6.88 1.03
C VAL A 44 -16.11 7.87 0.61
N ILE A 45 -15.06 7.37 -0.04
CA ILE A 45 -13.96 8.20 -0.52
C ILE A 45 -14.05 8.33 -2.04
N THR A 46 -13.94 9.55 -2.55
CA THR A 46 -14.03 9.87 -3.97
C THR A 46 -12.71 10.39 -4.53
N TRP A 47 -12.63 10.35 -5.85
CA TRP A 47 -11.54 10.92 -6.62
C TRP A 47 -12.10 11.73 -7.78
N ASN A 48 -11.55 12.90 -8.10
CA ASN A 48 -12.09 13.80 -9.09
C ASN A 48 -11.14 13.94 -10.31
N LEU A 49 -11.65 14.31 -11.46
CA LEU A 49 -13.07 14.49 -11.85
C LEU A 49 -13.48 13.31 -12.74
N PHE A 50 -14.47 12.54 -12.35
CA PHE A 50 -14.98 11.43 -13.17
C PHE A 50 -16.51 11.53 -13.32
N THR A 51 -16.98 11.53 -14.57
CA THR A 51 -18.40 11.62 -14.93
C THR A 51 -18.91 10.35 -15.62
N PHE A 52 -18.35 9.18 -15.23
CA PHE A 52 -18.72 7.90 -15.84
C PHE A 52 -20.22 7.65 -15.81
N GLY A 53 -20.78 7.31 -16.98
CA GLY A 53 -22.21 7.08 -17.17
C GLY A 53 -23.06 8.35 -17.30
N ALA A 54 -22.53 9.53 -16.96
CA ALA A 54 -23.20 10.82 -17.08
C ALA A 54 -22.64 11.70 -18.21
N THR A 55 -21.40 11.49 -18.61
CA THR A 55 -20.72 12.26 -19.67
C THR A 55 -21.56 12.32 -20.94
N GLY A 56 -21.77 13.52 -21.45
CA GLY A 56 -22.55 13.78 -22.66
C GLY A 56 -24.07 13.81 -22.43
N LYS A 57 -24.58 13.44 -21.26
CA LYS A 57 -25.99 13.50 -20.90
C LYS A 57 -26.33 14.86 -20.26
N HIS A 58 -27.42 15.48 -20.63
CA HIS A 58 -27.91 16.75 -20.05
C HIS A 58 -26.87 17.88 -20.01
N GLY A 59 -25.89 17.86 -20.91
CA GLY A 59 -24.80 18.84 -20.95
C GLY A 59 -23.68 18.62 -19.93
N ILE A 60 -23.64 17.49 -19.25
CA ILE A 60 -22.57 17.11 -18.31
C ILE A 60 -21.31 16.73 -19.08
N THR A 61 -20.18 17.31 -18.68
CA THR A 61 -18.85 17.04 -19.25
C THR A 61 -17.83 16.80 -18.15
N THR A 62 -16.58 16.48 -18.53
CA THR A 62 -15.44 16.39 -17.59
C THR A 62 -14.78 17.74 -17.31
N ASP A 63 -15.33 18.84 -17.77
CA ASP A 63 -14.81 20.19 -17.55
C ASP A 63 -15.25 20.71 -16.17
N GLN A 64 -14.28 21.07 -15.32
CA GLN A 64 -14.53 21.60 -13.98
C GLN A 64 -15.17 23.00 -13.99
N THR A 65 -15.17 23.70 -15.14
CA THR A 65 -15.81 25.01 -15.27
C THR A 65 -17.28 24.90 -15.72
N ASN A 66 -17.72 23.72 -16.14
CA ASN A 66 -19.08 23.52 -16.64
C ASN A 66 -20.11 23.56 -15.51
N PRO A 67 -21.04 24.55 -15.49
CA PRO A 67 -22.03 24.67 -14.42
C PRO A 67 -22.96 23.45 -14.33
N LYS A 68 -23.29 22.79 -15.45
CA LYS A 68 -24.09 21.55 -15.42
C LYS A 68 -23.39 20.41 -14.72
N THR A 69 -22.07 20.33 -14.85
CA THR A 69 -21.26 19.35 -14.16
C THR A 69 -21.19 19.66 -12.66
N ILE A 70 -21.03 20.92 -12.29
CA ILE A 70 -21.03 21.36 -10.89
C ILE A 70 -22.40 21.04 -10.23
N ASP A 71 -23.49 21.42 -10.88
CA ASP A 71 -24.85 21.15 -10.39
C ASP A 71 -25.12 19.64 -10.23
N TYR A 72 -24.67 18.84 -11.20
CA TYR A 72 -24.79 17.39 -11.16
C TYR A 72 -24.07 16.79 -9.95
N PHE A 73 -22.81 17.18 -9.70
CA PHE A 73 -22.06 16.67 -8.53
C PHE A 73 -22.69 17.15 -7.23
N ARG A 74 -23.05 18.42 -7.11
CA ARG A 74 -23.71 18.97 -5.92
C ARG A 74 -25.00 18.21 -5.58
N ALA A 75 -25.86 18.00 -6.57
CA ALA A 75 -27.09 17.23 -6.41
C ALA A 75 -26.82 15.77 -6.05
N SER A 76 -25.86 15.12 -6.71
CA SER A 76 -25.48 13.73 -6.44
C SER A 76 -24.96 13.53 -5.01
N VAL A 77 -24.14 14.46 -4.51
CA VAL A 77 -23.63 14.44 -3.14
C VAL A 77 -24.78 14.61 -2.12
N ARG A 78 -25.66 15.60 -2.35
CA ARG A 78 -26.84 15.79 -1.50
C ARG A 78 -27.68 14.53 -1.43
N GLU A 79 -28.01 13.94 -2.57
CA GLU A 79 -28.84 12.73 -2.63
C GLU A 79 -28.16 11.53 -1.98
N MET A 80 -26.85 11.38 -2.14
CA MET A 80 -26.10 10.31 -1.46
C MET A 80 -26.18 10.45 0.05
N VAL A 81 -25.99 11.66 0.60
CA VAL A 81 -26.07 11.89 2.03
C VAL A 81 -27.49 11.58 2.56
N LEU A 82 -28.53 12.01 1.83
CA LEU A 82 -29.94 11.76 2.22
C LEU A 82 -30.30 10.28 2.07
N THR A 83 -29.81 9.60 1.05
CA THR A 83 -30.10 8.18 0.77
C THR A 83 -29.50 7.25 1.81
N TYR A 84 -28.36 7.61 2.42
CA TYR A 84 -27.63 6.76 3.37
C TYR A 84 -27.54 7.41 4.77
N PRO A 85 -28.56 7.27 5.62
CA PRO A 85 -28.59 7.94 6.93
C PRO A 85 -27.47 7.51 7.87
N LEU A 86 -26.90 6.31 7.70
CA LEU A 86 -25.79 5.79 8.49
C LEU A 86 -24.40 6.03 7.87
N LEU A 87 -24.33 6.73 6.74
CA LEU A 87 -23.04 7.17 6.21
C LEU A 87 -22.46 8.25 7.13
N ALA A 88 -21.31 7.96 7.73
CA ALA A 88 -20.69 8.83 8.74
C ALA A 88 -19.97 10.04 8.13
N GLY A 89 -19.57 9.91 6.88
CA GLY A 89 -18.88 10.99 6.17
C GLY A 89 -18.34 10.57 4.82
N MET A 90 -17.58 11.48 4.22
CA MET A 90 -16.92 11.22 2.95
C MET A 90 -15.51 11.76 2.89
N GLY A 91 -14.67 11.09 2.10
CA GLY A 91 -13.36 11.58 1.72
C GLY A 91 -13.39 12.17 0.31
N ILE A 92 -12.74 13.30 0.13
CA ILE A 92 -12.62 13.98 -1.15
C ILE A 92 -11.16 14.27 -1.50
N ALA A 93 -10.87 14.33 -2.79
CA ALA A 93 -9.55 14.72 -3.30
C ALA A 93 -9.68 15.44 -4.63
N ALA A 94 -8.84 16.46 -4.83
CA ALA A 94 -8.56 16.94 -6.17
C ALA A 94 -7.82 15.84 -6.95
N GLY A 95 -8.27 15.55 -8.16
CA GLY A 95 -7.66 14.54 -9.02
C GLY A 95 -6.53 15.11 -9.88
N GLU A 96 -5.63 14.23 -10.32
CA GLU A 96 -4.54 14.60 -11.23
C GLU A 96 -5.04 15.04 -12.61
N ASN A 97 -6.26 14.64 -12.99
CA ASN A 97 -6.92 15.04 -14.23
C ASN A 97 -7.63 16.40 -14.16
N MET A 98 -7.68 17.03 -12.97
CA MET A 98 -8.20 18.38 -12.83
C MET A 98 -7.16 19.43 -13.25
N LYS A 99 -7.62 20.48 -13.91
CA LYS A 99 -6.75 21.58 -14.36
C LYS A 99 -6.44 22.55 -13.23
N ASN A 100 -5.22 23.09 -13.19
CA ASN A 100 -4.84 24.19 -12.33
C ASN A 100 -5.37 25.51 -12.92
N LEU A 101 -6.61 25.86 -12.60
CA LEU A 101 -7.24 27.10 -13.03
C LEU A 101 -7.26 28.11 -11.87
N PRO A 102 -7.18 29.42 -12.16
CA PRO A 102 -7.23 30.45 -11.12
C PRO A 102 -8.65 30.78 -10.66
N GLY A 103 -8.74 31.47 -9.52
CA GLY A 103 -9.97 32.07 -9.04
C GLY A 103 -11.09 31.09 -8.75
N GLU A 104 -12.28 31.40 -9.27
CA GLU A 104 -13.50 30.63 -9.03
C GLU A 104 -13.53 29.23 -9.68
N PHE A 105 -12.58 28.94 -10.56
CA PHE A 105 -12.41 27.65 -11.23
C PHE A 105 -11.26 26.83 -10.66
N SER A 106 -10.66 27.25 -9.54
CA SER A 106 -9.64 26.45 -8.88
C SER A 106 -10.19 25.09 -8.45
N LYS A 107 -9.28 24.12 -8.24
CA LYS A 107 -9.65 22.77 -7.79
C LYS A 107 -10.46 22.81 -6.50
N GLU A 108 -10.01 23.59 -5.52
CA GLU A 108 -10.68 23.68 -4.23
C GLU A 108 -12.03 24.36 -4.30
N LYS A 109 -12.18 25.39 -5.12
CA LYS A 109 -13.49 26.01 -5.39
C LYS A 109 -14.48 25.04 -6.02
N PHE A 110 -14.01 24.21 -6.97
CA PHE A 110 -14.85 23.15 -7.54
C PHE A 110 -15.29 22.16 -6.46
N LEU A 111 -14.35 21.68 -5.63
CA LEU A 111 -14.67 20.72 -4.57
C LEU A 111 -15.62 21.32 -3.54
N TRP A 112 -15.47 22.59 -3.20
CA TRP A 112 -16.42 23.27 -2.32
C TRP A 112 -17.80 23.38 -2.95
N LYS A 113 -17.90 23.93 -4.18
CA LYS A 113 -19.18 24.11 -4.91
C LYS A 113 -19.96 22.80 -5.11
N THR A 114 -19.25 21.68 -5.18
CA THR A 114 -19.85 20.36 -5.41
C THR A 114 -20.05 19.58 -4.10
N TYR A 115 -18.98 19.23 -3.41
CA TYR A 115 -19.03 18.38 -2.21
C TYR A 115 -19.40 19.16 -0.97
N GLY A 116 -18.75 20.29 -0.71
CA GLY A 116 -19.05 21.13 0.44
C GLY A 116 -20.49 21.60 0.46
N GLU A 117 -20.93 22.22 -0.64
CA GLU A 117 -22.31 22.71 -0.79
C GLU A 117 -23.33 21.56 -0.86
N GLY A 118 -23.03 20.44 -1.51
CA GLY A 118 -23.91 19.27 -1.56
C GLY A 118 -24.19 18.69 -0.19
N VAL A 119 -23.16 18.55 0.65
CA VAL A 119 -23.33 18.13 2.05
C VAL A 119 -24.12 19.20 2.83
N ARG A 120 -23.77 20.48 2.68
CA ARG A 120 -24.48 21.57 3.36
C ARG A 120 -25.98 21.59 3.04
N ASP A 121 -26.34 21.34 1.78
CA ASP A 121 -27.75 21.25 1.35
C ASP A 121 -28.47 20.05 2.00
N ALA A 122 -27.81 18.90 2.12
CA ALA A 122 -28.36 17.75 2.81
C ALA A 122 -28.55 18.01 4.32
N LEU A 123 -27.58 18.66 4.97
CA LEU A 123 -27.65 18.98 6.40
C LEU A 123 -28.74 20.02 6.74
N LYS A 124 -29.11 20.90 5.80
CA LYS A 124 -30.29 21.78 5.96
C LYS A 124 -31.60 20.98 6.03
N ILE A 125 -31.68 19.84 5.34
CA ILE A 125 -32.84 18.93 5.34
C ILE A 125 -32.81 18.02 6.57
N GLN A 126 -31.61 17.68 7.06
CA GLN A 126 -31.38 16.82 8.24
C GLN A 126 -30.64 17.58 9.34
N PRO A 127 -31.26 18.55 10.03
CA PRO A 127 -30.59 19.32 11.06
C PRO A 127 -30.11 18.43 12.22
N GLY A 128 -28.93 18.74 12.75
CA GLY A 128 -28.30 17.98 13.83
C GLY A 128 -27.50 16.75 13.40
N ARG A 129 -27.58 16.35 12.13
CA ARG A 129 -26.74 15.27 11.63
C ARG A 129 -25.27 15.70 11.56
N GLN A 130 -24.40 14.91 12.18
CA GLN A 130 -22.97 15.08 12.03
C GLN A 130 -22.49 14.33 10.79
N PHE A 131 -21.75 15.00 9.91
CA PHE A 131 -21.19 14.40 8.70
C PHE A 131 -19.75 14.83 8.56
N ARG A 132 -18.81 13.89 8.66
CA ARG A 132 -17.37 14.17 8.59
C ARG A 132 -16.90 14.30 7.15
N MET A 133 -16.14 15.36 6.86
CA MET A 133 -15.40 15.51 5.61
C MET A 133 -13.94 15.17 5.88
N ILE A 134 -13.35 14.32 5.02
CA ILE A 134 -11.91 13.99 5.05
C ILE A 134 -11.32 14.47 3.72
N HIS A 135 -10.62 15.59 3.75
CA HIS A 135 -10.04 16.18 2.55
C HIS A 135 -8.60 15.72 2.37
N ARG A 136 -8.32 15.04 1.24
CA ARG A 136 -6.96 14.58 0.96
C ARG A 136 -6.08 15.74 0.50
N TYR A 137 -4.96 15.93 1.19
CA TYR A 137 -3.88 16.85 0.82
C TYR A 137 -3.11 16.26 -0.37
N HIS A 138 -3.59 16.57 -1.58
CA HIS A 138 -3.04 16.07 -2.84
C HIS A 138 -3.49 16.96 -3.98
N GLN A 139 -2.58 17.38 -4.86
CA GLN A 139 -2.84 18.32 -5.97
C GLN A 139 -3.34 19.71 -5.57
N SER A 140 -3.39 20.03 -4.29
CA SER A 140 -3.76 21.32 -3.72
C SER A 140 -2.97 21.58 -2.45
N GLY A 141 -2.78 22.83 -2.08
CA GLY A 141 -2.10 23.25 -0.85
C GLY A 141 -3.00 23.10 0.37
N GLN A 142 -2.39 22.81 1.55
CA GLN A 142 -3.11 22.73 2.82
C GLN A 142 -3.89 24.03 3.12
N GLY A 143 -3.23 25.20 2.89
CA GLY A 143 -3.84 26.49 3.11
C GLY A 143 -5.05 26.75 2.21
N GLU A 144 -5.01 26.33 0.95
CA GLU A 144 -6.13 26.46 0.00
C GLU A 144 -7.33 25.62 0.48
N ILE A 145 -7.09 24.37 0.88
CA ILE A 145 -8.13 23.48 1.42
C ILE A 145 -8.79 24.12 2.63
N LEU A 146 -8.02 24.55 3.62
CA LEU A 146 -8.55 25.09 4.87
C LEU A 146 -9.28 26.42 4.65
N ASN A 147 -8.83 27.24 3.71
CA ASN A 147 -9.50 28.50 3.39
C ASN A 147 -10.85 28.27 2.71
N GLU A 148 -10.91 27.36 1.72
CA GLU A 148 -12.15 27.08 0.98
C GLU A 148 -13.19 26.35 1.83
N PHE A 149 -12.77 25.43 2.70
CA PHE A 149 -13.66 24.65 3.55
C PHE A 149 -13.86 25.22 4.96
N LYS A 150 -13.46 26.51 5.19
CA LYS A 150 -13.60 27.15 6.52
C LYS A 150 -15.02 27.17 7.07
N ASP A 151 -16.00 27.31 6.17
CA ASP A 151 -17.43 27.37 6.50
C ASP A 151 -18.14 26.01 6.43
N TYR A 152 -17.36 24.91 6.40
CA TYR A 152 -17.94 23.58 6.45
C TYR A 152 -18.61 23.33 7.81
N PRO A 153 -19.90 22.92 7.86
CA PRO A 153 -20.66 22.89 9.11
C PRO A 153 -20.38 21.67 10.01
N GLY A 154 -19.60 20.72 9.55
CA GLY A 154 -19.28 19.49 10.27
C GLY A 154 -17.79 19.34 10.60
N PRO A 155 -17.39 18.19 11.16
CA PRO A 155 -15.99 17.86 11.34
C PRO A 155 -15.24 17.81 9.99
N LEU A 156 -14.13 18.55 9.89
CA LEU A 156 -13.24 18.57 8.73
C LEU A 156 -11.85 18.09 9.16
N ASP A 157 -11.45 16.95 8.65
CA ASP A 157 -10.11 16.41 8.81
C ASP A 157 -9.35 16.46 7.48
N LEU A 158 -8.03 16.44 7.53
CA LEU A 158 -7.18 16.26 6.36
C LEU A 158 -6.80 14.78 6.20
N SER A 159 -6.29 14.41 5.05
CA SER A 159 -5.70 13.10 4.80
C SER A 159 -4.37 13.28 4.05
N PHE A 160 -3.34 12.58 4.49
CA PHE A 160 -2.02 12.69 3.94
C PHE A 160 -1.35 11.33 3.77
N LYS A 161 -0.55 11.16 2.72
CA LYS A 161 0.29 9.97 2.54
C LYS A 161 1.39 9.97 3.61
N TYR A 162 1.28 9.09 4.59
CA TYR A 162 2.30 8.95 5.63
C TYR A 162 3.57 8.29 5.08
N SER A 163 3.43 7.28 4.26
CA SER A 163 4.50 6.70 3.47
C SER A 163 4.29 7.03 2.01
N ILE A 164 5.22 7.73 1.37
CA ILE A 164 5.09 8.17 -0.03
C ILE A 164 4.90 6.97 -0.95
N ALA A 165 5.61 5.88 -0.69
CA ALA A 165 5.59 4.70 -1.52
C ALA A 165 4.97 3.50 -0.81
N HIS A 166 5.59 3.04 0.27
CA HIS A 166 5.17 1.85 1.01
C HIS A 166 5.15 2.10 2.50
N MET A 167 4.16 1.56 3.19
CA MET A 167 4.14 1.60 4.65
C MET A 167 5.31 0.82 5.27
N TYR A 168 5.89 -0.12 4.54
CA TYR A 168 6.98 -0.96 5.02
C TYR A 168 8.38 -0.35 4.83
N SER A 169 8.51 0.88 4.33
CA SER A 169 9.84 1.47 4.09
C SER A 169 10.56 1.80 5.40
N ILE A 170 9.89 2.50 6.30
CA ILE A 170 10.42 2.89 7.60
C ILE A 170 9.28 3.16 8.58
N PRO A 171 9.43 2.82 9.88
CA PRO A 171 8.39 3.05 10.88
C PRO A 171 8.20 4.53 11.25
N ASN A 172 9.14 5.40 10.93
CA ASN A 172 9.07 6.83 11.21
C ASN A 172 9.52 7.64 9.98
N PRO A 173 8.68 7.79 8.94
CA PRO A 173 9.05 8.52 7.74
C PRO A 173 9.16 10.03 8.03
N PRO A 174 10.30 10.66 7.68
CA PRO A 174 10.57 12.05 8.04
C PRO A 174 9.71 13.08 7.29
N PHE A 175 9.19 12.74 6.13
CA PHE A 175 8.44 13.66 5.27
C PHE A 175 7.02 13.98 5.77
N ILE A 176 6.52 13.33 6.81
CA ILE A 176 5.24 13.68 7.44
C ILE A 176 5.37 14.90 8.38
N GLN A 177 6.55 15.14 8.94
CA GLN A 177 6.76 16.16 9.99
C GLN A 177 6.33 17.56 9.55
N PRO A 178 6.70 18.06 8.35
CA PRO A 178 6.25 19.39 7.92
C PRO A 178 4.73 19.54 7.83
N VAL A 179 4.02 18.46 7.50
CA VAL A 179 2.55 18.47 7.48
C VAL A 179 1.97 18.58 8.88
N LEU A 180 2.53 17.83 9.84
CA LEU A 180 2.07 17.83 11.23
C LEU A 180 2.40 19.16 11.95
N GLU A 181 3.54 19.76 11.65
CA GLU A 181 3.95 21.04 12.20
C GLU A 181 3.04 22.18 11.73
N ASN A 182 2.65 22.15 10.46
CA ASN A 182 1.79 23.16 9.84
C ASN A 182 0.28 22.89 10.02
N LEU A 183 -0.10 21.83 10.72
CA LEU A 183 -1.50 21.51 10.95
C LEU A 183 -2.10 22.48 11.99
N PRO A 184 -3.17 23.24 11.66
CA PRO A 184 -3.76 24.18 12.60
C PRO A 184 -4.30 23.51 13.86
N ALA A 185 -4.32 24.25 14.97
CA ALA A 185 -4.89 23.78 16.22
C ALA A 185 -6.34 23.28 16.04
N GLY A 186 -6.67 22.15 16.63
CA GLY A 186 -7.99 21.51 16.53
C GLY A 186 -8.27 20.82 15.20
N ARG A 187 -7.34 20.80 14.25
CA ARG A 187 -7.42 20.02 13.02
C ARG A 187 -6.60 18.73 13.16
N ARG A 188 -7.11 17.66 12.57
CA ARG A 188 -6.45 16.36 12.57
C ARG A 188 -6.25 15.84 11.14
N THR A 189 -5.30 14.94 10.99
CA THR A 189 -5.07 14.27 9.72
C THR A 189 -5.27 12.76 9.82
N TRP A 190 -5.77 12.17 8.73
CA TRP A 190 -5.77 10.73 8.49
C TRP A 190 -4.56 10.37 7.66
N LEU A 191 -3.81 9.36 8.09
CA LEU A 191 -2.63 8.90 7.39
C LEU A 191 -3.00 7.83 6.38
N THR A 192 -2.57 8.02 5.14
CA THR A 192 -2.70 6.99 4.11
C THR A 192 -1.47 6.09 4.15
N VAL A 193 -1.67 4.86 4.57
CA VAL A 193 -0.63 3.84 4.66
C VAL A 193 -0.82 2.84 3.54
N ARG A 194 0.13 2.77 2.63
CA ARG A 194 0.03 1.91 1.45
C ARG A 194 0.50 0.50 1.74
N ASN A 195 -0.29 -0.46 1.30
CA ASN A 195 0.06 -1.87 1.20
C ASN A 195 -0.24 -2.31 -0.23
N ASP A 196 0.73 -2.16 -1.13
CA ASP A 196 0.51 -2.29 -2.56
C ASP A 196 0.38 -3.73 -3.04
N ASP A 197 0.93 -4.71 -2.32
CA ASP A 197 0.77 -6.11 -2.64
C ASP A 197 0.00 -6.90 -1.59
N ILE A 198 -1.31 -6.96 -1.76
CA ILE A 198 -2.19 -7.84 -0.98
C ILE A 198 -2.55 -9.13 -1.73
N TYR A 199 -2.06 -9.31 -2.95
CA TYR A 199 -2.39 -10.46 -3.80
C TYR A 199 -1.34 -11.55 -3.79
N SER A 200 -0.08 -11.19 -3.48
CA SER A 200 1.01 -12.16 -3.36
C SER A 200 1.33 -12.47 -1.89
N PHE A 201 2.48 -12.06 -1.43
CA PHE A 201 3.02 -12.45 -0.12
C PHE A 201 2.11 -12.15 1.06
N ARG A 202 2.03 -13.11 1.97
CA ARG A 202 1.47 -12.93 3.32
C ARG A 202 2.53 -12.30 4.20
N TRP A 203 2.35 -11.04 4.54
CA TRP A 203 3.27 -10.28 5.40
C TRP A 203 2.86 -10.37 6.88
N GLY A 204 3.84 -10.40 7.80
CA GLY A 204 3.54 -10.49 9.23
C GLY A 204 4.72 -10.19 10.15
N ASP A 205 5.02 -8.91 10.37
CA ASP A 205 6.01 -8.46 11.38
C ASP A 205 5.33 -7.58 12.45
N PRO A 206 5.01 -8.16 13.63
CA PRO A 206 4.40 -7.41 14.72
C PRO A 206 5.32 -6.32 15.30
N ALA A 207 6.62 -6.55 15.31
CA ALA A 207 7.59 -5.58 15.84
C ALA A 207 7.61 -4.30 14.95
N TYR A 208 7.60 -4.49 13.65
CA TYR A 208 7.51 -3.38 12.70
C TYR A 208 6.18 -2.61 12.85
N ALA A 209 5.05 -3.33 12.87
CA ALA A 209 3.73 -2.70 13.03
C ALA A 209 3.64 -1.91 14.33
N ARG A 210 4.14 -2.47 15.44
CA ARG A 210 4.21 -1.80 16.74
C ARG A 210 5.06 -0.54 16.70
N ALA A 211 6.26 -0.63 16.13
CA ALA A 211 7.15 0.52 15.98
C ALA A 211 6.51 1.62 15.14
N TYR A 212 5.83 1.26 14.06
CA TYR A 212 5.11 2.20 13.21
C TYR A 212 4.02 2.95 14.00
N ILE A 213 3.17 2.23 14.74
CA ILE A 213 2.08 2.83 15.53
C ILE A 213 2.63 3.72 16.65
N ARG A 214 3.69 3.30 17.34
CA ARG A 214 4.31 4.11 18.40
C ARG A 214 4.98 5.38 17.90
N ASN A 215 5.38 5.43 16.64
CA ASN A 215 5.97 6.60 16.00
C ASN A 215 4.94 7.54 15.35
N ILE A 216 3.67 7.17 15.31
CA ILE A 216 2.59 8.06 14.87
C ILE A 216 2.39 9.15 15.93
N ALA A 217 2.21 10.41 15.48
CA ALA A 217 1.89 11.52 16.37
C ALA A 217 0.57 11.25 17.14
N GLY A 218 0.41 11.95 18.27
CA GLY A 218 -0.72 11.74 19.17
C GLY A 218 -2.10 12.06 18.58
N PRO A 219 -3.18 11.69 19.29
CA PRO A 219 -4.56 11.80 18.83
C PRO A 219 -5.06 13.24 18.68
N ASP A 220 -4.32 14.21 19.18
CA ASP A 220 -4.54 15.63 18.94
C ASP A 220 -4.29 16.05 17.50
N LYS A 221 -3.36 15.37 16.81
CA LYS A 221 -2.99 15.60 15.40
C LYS A 221 -3.47 14.51 14.46
N ILE A 222 -3.55 13.26 14.92
CA ILE A 222 -3.91 12.12 14.09
C ILE A 222 -5.32 11.63 14.43
N ALA A 223 -6.21 11.62 13.45
CA ALA A 223 -7.54 11.04 13.57
C ALA A 223 -7.54 9.52 13.42
N GLY A 224 -6.57 8.98 12.67
CA GLY A 224 -6.39 7.57 12.38
C GLY A 224 -5.53 7.36 11.14
N PHE A 225 -5.41 6.09 10.73
CA PHE A 225 -4.84 5.75 9.45
C PHE A 225 -5.70 4.73 8.73
N TYR A 226 -5.57 4.65 7.42
CA TYR A 226 -6.18 3.60 6.63
C TYR A 226 -5.14 2.87 5.80
N MET A 227 -5.25 1.57 5.76
CA MET A 227 -4.35 0.65 5.12
C MET A 227 -5.02 0.01 3.92
N GLY A 228 -4.35 0.02 2.79
CA GLY A 228 -4.82 -0.63 1.57
C GLY A 228 -3.91 -0.34 0.39
N PRO A 229 -4.05 -1.12 -0.70
CA PRO A 229 -3.33 -0.84 -1.94
C PRO A 229 -3.80 0.48 -2.54
N ASP A 230 -2.88 1.15 -3.22
CA ASP A 230 -3.21 2.34 -3.98
C ASP A 230 -3.79 1.93 -5.34
N GLY A 231 -5.09 1.87 -5.43
CA GLY A 231 -5.82 1.46 -6.62
C GLY A 231 -7.01 0.55 -6.31
N TYR A 232 -7.41 -0.26 -7.29
CA TYR A 232 -8.56 -1.13 -7.14
C TYR A 232 -8.23 -2.37 -6.33
N VAL A 233 -9.10 -2.73 -5.41
CA VAL A 233 -9.03 -3.96 -4.64
C VAL A 233 -10.07 -4.94 -5.17
N TRP A 234 -9.62 -6.05 -5.69
CA TRP A 234 -10.47 -7.17 -6.01
C TRP A 234 -10.83 -7.86 -4.70
N GLY A 235 -12.09 -7.99 -4.37
CA GLY A 235 -12.50 -8.57 -3.09
C GLY A 235 -12.05 -10.02 -2.90
N ARG A 236 -11.74 -10.73 -4.01
CA ARG A 236 -11.28 -12.11 -4.01
C ARG A 236 -9.88 -12.23 -4.58
N GLU A 237 -9.12 -13.16 -4.03
CA GLU A 237 -7.82 -13.58 -4.51
C GLU A 237 -7.95 -14.19 -5.92
N PHE A 238 -7.07 -13.83 -6.85
CA PHE A 238 -7.15 -14.28 -8.25
C PHE A 238 -5.84 -14.79 -8.84
N LEU A 239 -4.75 -14.74 -8.06
CA LEU A 239 -3.42 -15.12 -8.54
C LEU A 239 -3.02 -16.56 -8.19
N SER A 240 -3.72 -17.21 -7.25
CA SER A 240 -3.34 -18.56 -6.82
C SER A 240 -3.37 -19.57 -7.97
N THR A 241 -2.34 -20.41 -8.06
CA THR A 241 -2.30 -21.59 -8.92
C THR A 241 -3.26 -22.69 -8.43
N GLU A 242 -3.66 -22.61 -7.15
CA GLU A 242 -4.61 -23.53 -6.52
C GLU A 242 -5.80 -22.75 -5.95
N PRO A 243 -6.68 -22.19 -6.79
CA PRO A 243 -7.80 -21.40 -6.31
C PRO A 243 -8.83 -22.24 -5.57
N ASP A 244 -9.44 -21.66 -4.53
CA ASP A 244 -10.63 -22.23 -3.91
C ASP A 244 -11.87 -21.98 -4.80
N ALA A 245 -12.94 -22.73 -4.57
CA ALA A 245 -14.23 -22.54 -5.22
C ALA A 245 -15.34 -22.35 -4.16
N PRO A 246 -15.89 -21.16 -3.99
CA PRO A 246 -15.51 -19.88 -4.62
C PRO A 246 -14.14 -19.37 -4.15
N ARG A 247 -13.43 -18.61 -4.99
CA ARG A 247 -12.12 -18.03 -4.61
C ARG A 247 -12.19 -17.31 -3.28
N GLN A 248 -11.20 -17.51 -2.43
CA GLN A 248 -11.14 -16.92 -1.09
C GLN A 248 -11.13 -15.38 -1.14
N LEU A 249 -11.59 -14.74 -0.08
CA LEU A 249 -11.48 -13.31 0.06
C LEU A 249 -10.03 -12.91 0.30
N VAL A 250 -9.60 -11.78 -0.25
CA VAL A 250 -8.26 -11.23 -0.01
C VAL A 250 -8.01 -11.01 1.48
N ILE A 251 -8.99 -10.51 2.22
CA ILE A 251 -8.88 -10.34 3.68
C ILE A 251 -8.69 -11.69 4.42
N SER A 252 -9.22 -12.78 3.88
CA SER A 252 -9.01 -14.10 4.46
C SER A 252 -7.61 -14.62 4.19
N LYS A 253 -7.05 -14.37 3.00
CA LYS A 253 -5.65 -14.70 2.68
C LYS A 253 -4.69 -13.89 3.56
N GLN A 254 -4.93 -12.60 3.71
CA GLN A 254 -4.07 -11.65 4.42
C GLN A 254 -4.48 -11.46 5.90
N TRP A 255 -5.21 -12.44 6.47
CA TRP A 255 -5.78 -12.33 7.81
C TRP A 255 -4.77 -11.92 8.88
N TYR A 256 -3.55 -12.43 8.79
CA TYR A 256 -2.52 -12.16 9.79
C TYR A 256 -2.04 -10.70 9.73
N SER A 257 -1.75 -10.20 8.54
CA SER A 257 -1.37 -8.79 8.33
C SER A 257 -2.48 -7.84 8.83
N PHE A 258 -3.73 -8.06 8.42
CA PHE A 258 -4.85 -7.22 8.86
C PHE A 258 -5.08 -7.31 10.38
N MET A 259 -4.93 -8.49 10.96
CA MET A 259 -5.05 -8.70 12.40
C MET A 259 -3.95 -7.98 13.18
N LEU A 260 -2.70 -8.05 12.74
CA LEU A 260 -1.58 -7.33 13.34
C LEU A 260 -1.83 -5.81 13.36
N TRP A 261 -2.12 -5.23 12.21
CA TRP A 261 -2.38 -3.79 12.09
C TRP A 261 -3.61 -3.38 12.91
N GLY A 262 -4.70 -4.13 12.85
CA GLY A 262 -5.92 -3.84 13.60
C GLY A 262 -5.72 -3.92 15.11
N ARG A 263 -5.00 -4.93 15.61
CA ARG A 263 -4.75 -5.10 17.05
C ARG A 263 -3.76 -4.07 17.60
N LEU A 264 -2.63 -3.89 16.91
CA LEU A 264 -1.58 -2.99 17.37
C LEU A 264 -1.94 -1.51 17.20
N SER A 265 -2.81 -1.16 16.24
CA SER A 265 -3.33 0.21 16.16
C SER A 265 -4.28 0.56 17.31
N TYR A 266 -4.96 -0.43 17.89
CA TYR A 266 -5.79 -0.25 19.06
C TYR A 266 -4.98 -0.23 20.35
N ASP A 267 -4.06 -1.17 20.49
CA ASP A 267 -3.17 -1.31 21.65
C ASP A 267 -1.76 -1.76 21.21
N PRO A 268 -0.78 -0.84 21.13
CA PRO A 268 0.57 -1.18 20.73
C PRO A 268 1.35 -1.97 21.78
N ASP A 269 0.83 -2.10 23.01
CA ASP A 269 1.49 -2.79 24.11
C ASP A 269 1.08 -4.26 24.23
N LEU A 270 0.23 -4.75 23.33
CA LEU A 270 -0.13 -6.17 23.26
C LEU A 270 1.12 -7.06 23.16
N PRO A 271 1.20 -8.12 23.99
CA PRO A 271 2.37 -8.99 24.01
C PRO A 271 2.44 -9.90 22.77
N ASP A 272 3.64 -10.22 22.34
CA ASP A 272 3.91 -11.11 21.20
C ASP A 272 3.25 -12.49 21.37
N SER A 273 3.13 -12.98 22.61
CA SER A 273 2.44 -14.23 22.93
C SER A 273 0.97 -14.26 22.48
N LEU A 274 0.32 -13.11 22.27
CA LEU A 274 -1.02 -13.05 21.69
C LEU A 274 -0.99 -13.54 20.23
N PHE A 275 -0.01 -13.10 19.47
CA PHE A 275 0.15 -13.44 18.06
C PHE A 275 0.61 -14.89 17.90
N GLU A 276 1.54 -15.35 18.75
CA GLU A 276 1.95 -16.76 18.81
C GLU A 276 0.76 -17.69 19.10
N ARG A 277 -0.06 -17.37 20.10
CA ARG A 277 -1.26 -18.17 20.41
C ARG A 277 -2.29 -18.15 19.26
N THR A 278 -2.39 -17.04 18.53
CA THR A 278 -3.28 -16.96 17.37
C THR A 278 -2.79 -17.85 16.24
N ILE A 279 -1.47 -17.89 16.00
CA ILE A 279 -0.83 -18.81 15.05
C ILE A 279 -1.03 -20.25 15.50
N ALA A 280 -0.80 -20.57 16.79
CA ALA A 280 -0.98 -21.91 17.32
C ALA A 280 -2.40 -22.47 17.14
N ARG A 281 -3.42 -21.59 17.29
CA ARG A 281 -4.81 -22.00 17.06
C ARG A 281 -5.13 -22.25 15.59
N ARG A 282 -4.49 -21.50 14.70
CA ARG A 282 -4.75 -21.62 13.24
C ARG A 282 -3.93 -22.74 12.61
N PHE A 283 -2.74 -22.97 13.10
CA PHE A 283 -1.79 -23.96 12.58
C PHE A 283 -1.25 -24.83 13.74
N PRO A 284 -2.12 -25.66 14.34
CA PRO A 284 -1.74 -26.51 15.49
C PRO A 284 -0.71 -27.57 15.12
N GLU A 285 -0.45 -27.78 13.84
CA GLU A 285 0.45 -28.81 13.32
C GLU A 285 1.93 -28.43 13.44
N VAL A 286 2.25 -27.15 13.67
CA VAL A 286 3.63 -26.67 13.69
C VAL A 286 3.95 -25.91 14.99
N PRO A 287 5.22 -25.85 15.39
CA PRO A 287 5.65 -25.02 16.51
C PRO A 287 5.37 -23.53 16.20
N ALA A 288 4.39 -22.96 16.89
CA ALA A 288 3.88 -21.62 16.62
C ALA A 288 4.94 -20.52 16.83
N ASP A 289 5.80 -20.68 17.84
CA ASP A 289 6.92 -19.77 18.10
C ASP A 289 7.93 -19.74 16.96
N LYS A 290 8.21 -20.89 16.34
CA LYS A 290 9.09 -20.97 15.17
C LYS A 290 8.48 -20.35 13.93
N LEU A 291 7.20 -20.63 13.68
CA LEU A 291 6.47 -20.02 12.55
C LEU A 291 6.36 -18.50 12.73
N TYR A 292 6.03 -18.04 13.94
CA TYR A 292 5.97 -16.62 14.29
C TYR A 292 7.30 -15.90 13.96
N ARG A 293 8.42 -16.45 14.46
CA ARG A 293 9.75 -15.86 14.23
C ARG A 293 10.15 -15.87 12.75
N ALA A 294 9.95 -16.99 12.07
CA ALA A 294 10.29 -17.10 10.64
C ALA A 294 9.46 -16.11 9.78
N TRP A 295 8.19 -15.93 10.11
CA TRP A 295 7.31 -15.02 9.41
C TRP A 295 7.67 -13.55 9.67
N ALA A 296 7.92 -13.20 10.94
CA ALA A 296 8.36 -11.86 11.32
C ALA A 296 9.72 -11.50 10.69
N ASP A 297 10.70 -12.41 10.82
CA ASP A 297 12.05 -12.23 10.26
C ASP A 297 11.97 -11.94 8.75
N VAL A 298 11.31 -12.82 7.98
CA VAL A 298 11.31 -12.68 6.51
C VAL A 298 10.51 -11.47 6.03
N SER A 299 9.52 -11.01 6.80
CA SER A 299 8.75 -9.82 6.48
C SER A 299 9.60 -8.54 6.47
N GLN A 300 10.79 -8.57 7.07
CA GLN A 300 11.74 -7.44 7.07
C GLN A 300 12.42 -7.21 5.72
N VAL A 301 12.33 -8.14 4.78
CA VAL A 301 12.93 -7.96 3.44
C VAL A 301 12.45 -6.68 2.77
N PHE A 302 11.15 -6.36 2.88
CA PHE A 302 10.57 -5.19 2.23
C PHE A 302 11.05 -3.86 2.82
N PRO A 303 11.00 -3.62 4.15
CA PRO A 303 11.56 -2.39 4.70
C PRO A 303 13.07 -2.25 4.47
N LEU A 304 13.84 -3.33 4.52
CA LEU A 304 15.27 -3.28 4.28
C LEU A 304 15.59 -2.86 2.85
N ILE A 305 14.97 -3.50 1.86
CA ILE A 305 15.27 -3.19 0.46
C ILE A 305 14.68 -1.86 0.00
N THR A 306 13.48 -1.49 0.46
CA THR A 306 12.86 -0.24 0.03
C THR A 306 13.53 1.00 0.62
N ARG A 307 14.12 0.90 1.82
CA ARG A 307 14.98 1.95 2.37
C ARG A 307 16.28 2.11 1.61
N PHE A 308 16.87 1.00 1.23
CA PHE A 308 18.16 0.99 0.54
C PHE A 308 18.05 1.43 -0.91
N PHE A 309 17.03 0.95 -1.64
CA PHE A 309 16.81 1.29 -3.04
C PHE A 309 15.52 2.12 -3.17
N TRP A 310 15.66 3.43 -3.03
CA TRP A 310 14.57 4.40 -3.08
C TRP A 310 14.39 4.96 -4.49
N GLY A 311 13.28 5.61 -4.74
CA GLY A 311 12.95 6.21 -6.02
C GLY A 311 11.78 5.48 -6.64
N ASP A 312 11.14 6.00 -7.61
CA ASP A 312 9.96 5.55 -8.37
C ASP A 312 9.17 4.32 -7.83
N ILE A 313 9.12 4.22 -6.48
CA ILE A 313 8.48 3.15 -5.74
C ILE A 313 6.97 3.38 -5.55
N ASP A 314 6.43 4.47 -6.09
CA ASP A 314 5.01 4.81 -6.00
C ASP A 314 4.10 3.75 -6.63
N VAL A 315 4.65 2.90 -7.47
CA VAL A 315 3.92 1.89 -8.21
C VAL A 315 4.51 0.48 -8.05
N ARG A 316 5.41 0.26 -7.10
CA ARG A 316 6.02 -1.05 -6.85
C ARG A 316 6.14 -1.36 -5.36
N TRP A 317 6.19 -2.64 -5.06
CA TRP A 317 6.31 -3.21 -3.73
C TRP A 317 7.77 -3.39 -3.29
N PHE A 318 8.61 -3.83 -4.23
CA PHE A 318 10.06 -3.94 -4.12
C PHE A 318 10.66 -3.67 -5.51
N PRO A 319 11.97 -3.48 -5.67
CA PRO A 319 12.55 -3.02 -6.96
C PRO A 319 12.03 -3.71 -8.21
N GLU A 320 11.88 -5.02 -8.22
CA GLU A 320 11.44 -5.78 -9.39
C GLU A 320 9.92 -6.12 -9.41
N ALA A 321 9.13 -5.57 -8.49
CA ALA A 321 7.70 -5.96 -8.35
C ALA A 321 6.81 -5.51 -9.51
N CYS A 322 7.16 -4.47 -10.25
CA CYS A 322 6.32 -3.92 -11.31
C CYS A 322 7.11 -3.43 -12.52
N LEU A 323 7.98 -4.29 -13.04
CA LEU A 323 8.82 -4.01 -14.19
C LEU A 323 8.06 -3.79 -15.49
N SER A 324 6.82 -4.23 -15.58
CA SER A 324 5.95 -4.02 -16.73
C SER A 324 5.21 -2.68 -16.71
N HIS A 325 5.29 -1.93 -15.62
CA HIS A 325 4.69 -0.60 -15.56
C HIS A 325 5.35 0.33 -16.59
N PRO A 326 4.60 1.22 -17.27
CA PRO A 326 5.15 2.09 -18.31
C PRO A 326 6.32 2.98 -17.87
N ARG A 327 6.39 3.32 -16.58
CA ARG A 327 7.48 4.10 -15.98
C ARG A 327 8.75 3.27 -15.68
N HIS A 328 8.65 1.93 -15.69
CA HIS A 328 9.74 1.01 -15.36
C HIS A 328 10.05 0.17 -16.59
N ARG A 329 11.09 0.57 -17.32
CA ARG A 329 11.48 -0.07 -18.56
C ARG A 329 12.55 -1.11 -18.32
N GLY A 330 12.11 -2.30 -17.93
CA GLY A 330 13.02 -3.44 -17.83
C GLY A 330 13.51 -3.72 -16.42
N PHE A 331 14.59 -4.48 -16.34
CA PHE A 331 15.19 -5.00 -15.12
C PHE A 331 16.16 -4.00 -14.49
N TYR A 332 16.18 -3.91 -13.16
CA TYR A 332 17.16 -3.11 -12.43
C TYR A 332 18.50 -3.84 -12.37
N THR A 333 19.46 -3.40 -13.18
CA THR A 333 20.82 -3.95 -13.21
C THR A 333 21.60 -3.61 -11.94
N VAL A 334 22.75 -4.26 -11.75
CA VAL A 334 23.69 -3.92 -10.66
C VAL A 334 24.14 -2.44 -10.74
N ARG A 335 24.25 -1.87 -11.93
CA ARG A 335 24.59 -0.45 -12.11
C ARG A 335 23.54 0.47 -11.52
N HIS A 336 22.26 0.17 -11.69
CA HIS A 336 21.18 0.93 -11.04
C HIS A 336 21.28 0.87 -9.52
N PHE A 337 21.79 -0.22 -8.95
CA PHE A 337 22.03 -0.31 -7.52
C PHE A 337 23.23 0.53 -7.07
N VAL A 338 24.30 0.60 -7.89
CA VAL A 338 25.44 1.49 -7.62
C VAL A 338 25.01 2.96 -7.64
N GLU A 339 24.21 3.36 -8.62
CA GLU A 339 23.76 4.74 -8.85
C GLU A 339 22.49 5.10 -8.05
N GLY A 340 21.88 4.12 -7.39
CA GLY A 340 20.61 4.27 -6.68
C GLY A 340 20.71 5.14 -5.44
N GLU A 341 19.61 5.82 -5.15
CA GLU A 341 19.46 6.62 -3.93
C GLU A 341 18.87 5.78 -2.80
N THR A 342 19.17 6.15 -1.56
CA THR A 342 18.53 5.62 -0.38
C THR A 342 17.40 6.53 0.10
N MET A 343 16.49 6.00 0.91
CA MET A 343 15.39 6.79 1.44
C MET A 343 15.90 8.00 2.25
N PRO A 344 15.50 9.23 1.90
CA PRO A 344 15.90 10.41 2.65
C PRO A 344 15.51 10.31 4.13
N GLY A 345 16.45 10.63 5.02
CA GLY A 345 16.23 10.57 6.47
C GLY A 345 16.23 9.15 7.08
N SER A 346 16.47 8.10 6.29
CA SER A 346 16.57 6.72 6.81
C SER A 346 17.88 6.43 7.53
N GLY A 347 18.88 7.28 7.36
CA GLY A 347 20.23 7.04 7.88
C GLY A 347 21.02 5.95 7.14
N VAL A 348 20.51 5.47 5.99
CA VAL A 348 21.17 4.49 5.15
C VAL A 348 22.05 5.20 4.11
N LEU A 349 23.30 4.80 3.99
CA LEU A 349 24.22 5.33 2.98
C LEU A 349 23.97 4.68 1.61
N SER A 350 23.96 5.49 0.56
CA SER A 350 24.03 4.97 -0.82
C SER A 350 25.38 4.30 -1.08
N ILE A 351 25.46 3.48 -2.13
CA ILE A 351 26.72 2.85 -2.51
C ILE A 351 27.78 3.91 -2.87
N LEU A 352 27.39 4.98 -3.56
CA LEU A 352 28.31 6.05 -3.93
C LEU A 352 28.82 6.84 -2.71
N ASP A 353 27.95 7.16 -1.76
CA ASP A 353 28.36 7.82 -0.51
C ASP A 353 29.26 6.93 0.34
N TRP A 354 28.90 5.67 0.50
CA TRP A 354 29.71 4.69 1.20
C TRP A 354 31.09 4.54 0.54
N ARG A 355 31.15 4.40 -0.79
CA ARG A 355 32.40 4.32 -1.55
C ARG A 355 33.28 5.56 -1.32
N ARG A 356 32.71 6.75 -1.47
CA ARG A 356 33.42 8.02 -1.25
C ARG A 356 34.03 8.08 0.14
N ARG A 357 33.25 7.79 1.18
CA ARG A 357 33.71 7.79 2.58
C ARG A 357 34.81 6.74 2.82
N LYS A 358 34.62 5.55 2.26
CA LYS A 358 35.59 4.44 2.38
C LYS A 358 36.94 4.82 1.76
N LEU A 359 36.95 5.40 0.56
CA LEU A 359 38.19 5.80 -0.11
C LEU A 359 38.86 7.00 0.57
N ALA A 360 38.10 7.89 1.17
CA ALA A 360 38.61 9.04 1.91
C ALA A 360 38.93 8.72 3.38
N SER A 361 38.74 7.48 3.85
CA SER A 361 38.87 7.10 5.26
C SER A 361 38.01 7.95 6.21
N GLU A 362 36.85 8.41 5.72
CA GLU A 362 35.88 9.17 6.51
C GLU A 362 35.01 8.26 7.40
N PRO A 363 34.49 8.77 8.53
CA PRO A 363 33.54 8.01 9.36
C PRO A 363 32.27 7.62 8.58
N MET A 364 31.79 6.38 8.80
CA MET A 364 30.53 5.91 8.24
C MET A 364 29.36 6.38 9.10
N ASN A 365 28.93 7.63 8.91
CA ASN A 365 27.82 8.20 9.67
C ASN A 365 26.47 7.71 9.13
N GLY A 366 26.14 6.44 9.38
CA GLY A 366 24.91 5.80 8.91
C GLY A 366 25.10 4.31 8.64
N THR A 367 24.00 3.62 8.39
CA THR A 367 23.99 2.19 8.03
C THR A 367 24.57 2.03 6.61
N THR A 368 25.60 1.22 6.50
CA THR A 368 26.29 1.00 5.23
C THR A 368 25.52 0.03 4.33
N PRO A 369 25.77 0.01 3.01
CA PRO A 369 25.22 -1.00 2.10
C PRO A 369 25.53 -2.43 2.52
N LEU A 370 26.73 -2.68 3.06
CA LEU A 370 27.12 -4.01 3.49
C LEU A 370 26.34 -4.47 4.74
N GLU A 371 26.09 -3.58 5.69
CA GLU A 371 25.26 -3.89 6.85
C GLU A 371 23.79 -4.18 6.45
N ILE A 372 23.24 -3.49 5.44
CA ILE A 372 21.94 -3.83 4.86
C ILE A 372 21.99 -5.22 4.21
N ALA A 373 23.03 -5.53 3.46
CA ALA A 373 23.23 -6.85 2.86
C ALA A 373 23.33 -7.95 3.91
N ASP A 374 24.08 -7.70 5.00
CA ASP A 374 24.23 -8.65 6.12
C ASP A 374 22.91 -8.87 6.86
N ALA A 375 22.11 -7.81 7.07
CA ALA A 375 20.77 -7.92 7.65
C ALA A 375 19.85 -8.77 6.77
N LEU A 376 19.82 -8.53 5.47
CA LEU A 376 19.04 -9.31 4.50
C LEU A 376 19.47 -10.79 4.46
N ASP A 377 20.76 -11.06 4.46
CA ASP A 377 21.28 -12.43 4.45
C ASP A 377 21.00 -13.16 5.77
N GLY A 378 21.13 -12.46 6.90
CA GLY A 378 20.77 -12.97 8.21
C GLY A 378 19.31 -13.37 8.33
N VAL A 379 18.39 -12.51 7.83
CA VAL A 379 16.96 -12.81 7.75
C VAL A 379 16.72 -14.09 6.94
N ALA A 380 17.29 -14.19 5.75
CA ALA A 380 17.13 -15.35 4.89
C ALA A 380 17.69 -16.63 5.53
N THR A 381 18.87 -16.54 6.14
CA THR A 381 19.56 -17.69 6.77
C THR A 381 18.71 -18.27 7.90
N ARG A 382 18.23 -17.43 8.83
CA ARG A 382 17.37 -17.90 9.92
C ARG A 382 16.06 -18.51 9.42
N THR A 383 15.42 -17.85 8.44
CA THR A 383 14.16 -18.30 7.88
C THR A 383 14.30 -19.64 7.16
N LEU A 384 15.29 -19.79 6.26
CA LEU A 384 15.50 -21.02 5.50
C LEU A 384 15.90 -22.18 6.41
N ALA A 385 16.63 -21.91 7.49
CA ALA A 385 16.98 -22.95 8.49
C ALA A 385 15.75 -23.45 9.28
N ALA A 386 14.74 -22.60 9.49
CA ALA A 386 13.51 -22.98 10.19
C ALA A 386 12.53 -23.80 9.31
N LEU A 387 12.53 -23.59 8.00
CA LEU A 387 11.53 -24.16 7.07
C LEU A 387 11.44 -25.70 7.11
N PRO A 388 12.53 -26.49 7.12
CA PRO A 388 12.43 -27.95 7.16
C PRO A 388 11.61 -28.47 8.35
N GLY A 389 11.83 -27.89 9.54
CA GLY A 389 11.09 -28.25 10.75
C GLY A 389 9.62 -27.82 10.73
N LEU A 390 9.31 -26.74 10.00
CA LEU A 390 7.94 -26.25 9.82
C LEU A 390 7.18 -27.05 8.74
N ARG A 391 7.87 -27.64 7.78
CA ARG A 391 7.30 -28.42 6.69
C ARG A 391 7.01 -29.88 7.02
N SER A 392 7.64 -30.41 8.03
CA SER A 392 7.56 -31.85 8.35
C SER A 392 6.14 -32.35 8.65
N THR A 393 5.22 -31.45 9.04
CA THR A 393 3.85 -31.77 9.48
C THR A 393 2.73 -31.16 8.63
N GLN A 394 3.07 -30.43 7.57
CA GLN A 394 2.11 -29.58 6.82
C GLN A 394 1.25 -30.30 5.76
N ALA A 395 1.42 -31.61 5.55
CA ALA A 395 0.97 -32.32 4.36
C ALA A 395 -0.52 -32.13 3.99
N THR A 396 -1.39 -31.85 4.96
CA THR A 396 -2.84 -31.71 4.78
C THR A 396 -3.37 -30.28 4.83
N ASN A 397 -2.63 -29.33 5.43
CA ASN A 397 -3.06 -27.94 5.58
C ASN A 397 -2.59 -27.07 4.41
N LYS A 398 -3.50 -26.81 3.45
CA LYS A 398 -3.23 -25.98 2.27
C LYS A 398 -2.78 -24.57 2.64
N GLU A 399 -3.45 -23.92 3.61
CA GLU A 399 -3.12 -22.55 3.98
C GLU A 399 -1.71 -22.45 4.60
N LEU A 400 -1.36 -23.39 5.49
CA LEU A 400 -0.02 -23.47 6.07
C LEU A 400 1.04 -23.68 4.99
N ARG A 401 0.81 -24.63 4.07
CA ARG A 401 1.73 -24.90 2.95
C ARG A 401 1.97 -23.67 2.07
N LEU A 402 0.90 -22.96 1.70
CA LEU A 402 1.01 -21.73 0.92
C LEU A 402 1.66 -20.59 1.70
N THR A 403 1.43 -20.51 3.01
CA THR A 403 2.12 -19.53 3.88
C THR A 403 3.61 -19.80 3.94
N LEU A 404 4.02 -21.06 4.12
CA LEU A 404 5.43 -21.45 4.13
C LEU A 404 6.10 -21.26 2.77
N GLY A 405 5.37 -21.40 1.68
CA GLY A 405 5.85 -21.08 0.34
C GLY A 405 6.09 -19.57 0.14
N ASP A 406 5.23 -18.71 0.67
CA ASP A 406 5.47 -17.25 0.68
C ASP A 406 6.71 -16.90 1.52
N ILE A 407 6.85 -17.51 2.69
CA ILE A 407 8.01 -17.32 3.59
C ILE A 407 9.31 -17.74 2.87
N GLU A 408 9.31 -18.87 2.16
CA GLU A 408 10.46 -19.33 1.37
C GLU A 408 10.79 -18.38 0.23
N ALA A 409 9.78 -17.96 -0.54
CA ALA A 409 9.99 -17.02 -1.65
C ALA A 409 10.59 -15.70 -1.16
N MET A 410 10.07 -15.15 -0.06
CA MET A 410 10.61 -13.94 0.55
C MET A 410 12.06 -14.13 1.06
N ALA A 411 12.39 -15.30 1.60
CA ALA A 411 13.75 -15.60 2.07
C ALA A 411 14.76 -15.66 0.91
N HIS A 412 14.41 -16.29 -0.21
CA HIS A 412 15.25 -16.28 -1.40
C HIS A 412 15.36 -14.88 -2.01
N LEU A 413 14.29 -14.10 -2.02
CA LEU A 413 14.31 -12.71 -2.44
C LEU A 413 15.26 -11.88 -1.56
N SER A 414 15.27 -12.12 -0.24
CA SER A 414 16.18 -11.46 0.69
C SER A 414 17.65 -11.76 0.37
N ARG A 415 18.02 -13.02 0.14
CA ARG A 415 19.38 -13.40 -0.29
C ARG A 415 19.76 -12.83 -1.65
N TYR A 416 18.82 -12.79 -2.59
CA TYR A 416 19.04 -12.16 -3.86
C TYR A 416 19.50 -10.70 -3.70
N TYR A 417 18.76 -9.92 -2.89
CA TYR A 417 19.13 -8.53 -2.65
C TYR A 417 20.44 -8.39 -1.87
N ALA A 418 20.70 -9.23 -0.89
CA ALA A 418 21.96 -9.24 -0.15
C ALA A 418 23.15 -9.41 -1.11
N ALA A 419 23.10 -10.41 -1.97
CA ALA A 419 24.16 -10.69 -2.94
C ALA A 419 24.26 -9.56 -3.99
N LYS A 420 23.15 -9.03 -4.48
CA LYS A 420 23.13 -7.93 -5.46
C LYS A 420 23.72 -6.64 -4.90
N ILE A 421 23.44 -6.31 -3.64
CA ILE A 421 24.03 -5.14 -2.96
C ILE A 421 25.54 -5.33 -2.79
N ARG A 422 26.00 -6.51 -2.36
CA ARG A 422 27.45 -6.82 -2.25
C ARG A 422 28.12 -6.73 -3.61
N GLY A 423 27.49 -7.26 -4.66
CA GLY A 423 27.98 -7.14 -6.04
C GLY A 423 28.07 -5.69 -6.52
N ALA A 424 27.09 -4.86 -6.20
CA ALA A 424 27.11 -3.44 -6.52
C ALA A 424 28.19 -2.68 -5.73
N ALA A 425 28.40 -3.01 -4.47
CA ALA A 425 29.46 -2.43 -3.63
C ALA A 425 30.87 -2.81 -4.17
N ALA A 426 31.07 -4.07 -4.54
CA ALA A 426 32.32 -4.52 -5.16
C ALA A 426 32.59 -3.83 -6.50
N LEU A 427 31.56 -3.74 -7.36
CA LEU A 427 31.64 -3.03 -8.63
C LEU A 427 32.00 -1.55 -8.45
N ALA A 428 31.42 -0.89 -7.45
CA ALA A 428 31.73 0.49 -7.13
C ALA A 428 33.19 0.70 -6.69
N LEU A 429 33.82 -0.31 -6.11
CA LEU A 429 35.26 -0.32 -5.76
C LEU A 429 36.15 -0.84 -6.87
N ASP A 430 35.63 -1.08 -8.07
CA ASP A 430 36.33 -1.66 -9.25
C ASP A 430 36.80 -3.11 -9.02
N ASP A 431 36.30 -3.81 -8.01
CA ASP A 431 36.57 -5.23 -7.81
C ASP A 431 35.58 -6.08 -8.64
N LYS A 432 35.94 -6.24 -9.93
CA LYS A 432 35.10 -6.98 -10.88
C LYS A 432 34.99 -8.46 -10.56
N ASN A 433 36.02 -9.06 -9.98
CA ASN A 433 36.00 -10.48 -9.65
C ASN A 433 35.02 -10.77 -8.50
N ALA A 434 35.09 -10.02 -7.43
CA ALA A 434 34.13 -10.12 -6.34
C ALA A 434 32.71 -9.77 -6.80
N ALA A 435 32.54 -8.75 -7.65
CA ALA A 435 31.24 -8.38 -8.20
C ALA A 435 30.62 -9.54 -8.99
N ILE A 436 31.37 -10.21 -9.86
CA ILE A 436 30.89 -11.38 -10.63
C ILE A 436 30.47 -12.51 -9.68
N GLN A 437 31.28 -12.84 -8.67
CA GLN A 437 30.94 -13.90 -7.70
C GLN A 437 29.65 -13.62 -6.97
N TYR A 438 29.46 -12.38 -6.47
CA TYR A 438 28.22 -11.99 -5.78
C TYR A 438 27.00 -11.97 -6.73
N LEU A 439 27.18 -11.55 -7.98
CA LEU A 439 26.08 -11.55 -8.95
C LEU A 439 25.67 -12.96 -9.39
N GLN A 440 26.63 -13.90 -9.46
CA GLN A 440 26.30 -15.32 -9.65
C GLN A 440 25.47 -15.87 -8.47
N GLN A 441 25.82 -15.53 -7.23
CA GLN A 441 25.01 -15.88 -6.06
C GLN A 441 23.62 -15.23 -6.11
N ALA A 442 23.54 -13.98 -6.55
CA ALA A 442 22.27 -13.29 -6.74
C ALA A 442 21.39 -14.02 -7.76
N LEU A 443 21.94 -14.43 -8.91
CA LEU A 443 21.23 -15.18 -9.94
C LEU A 443 20.66 -16.50 -9.39
N GLU A 444 21.43 -17.27 -8.64
CA GLU A 444 20.95 -18.54 -8.07
C GLU A 444 19.82 -18.33 -7.04
N ASN A 445 19.92 -17.30 -6.22
CA ASN A 445 18.86 -16.94 -5.29
C ASN A 445 17.61 -16.41 -6.00
N TRP A 446 17.77 -15.67 -7.10
CA TRP A 446 16.65 -15.25 -7.94
C TRP A 446 15.94 -16.44 -8.57
N LYS A 447 16.67 -17.43 -9.09
CA LYS A 447 16.06 -18.67 -9.62
C LYS A 447 15.24 -19.41 -8.56
N SER A 448 15.79 -19.51 -7.35
CA SER A 448 15.08 -20.13 -6.21
C SER A 448 13.82 -19.35 -5.84
N TYR A 449 13.92 -18.00 -5.78
CA TYR A 449 12.77 -17.11 -5.58
C TYR A 449 11.71 -17.33 -6.67
N SER A 450 12.13 -17.29 -7.94
CA SER A 450 11.26 -17.47 -9.10
C SER A 450 10.51 -18.82 -9.03
N ALA A 451 11.21 -19.90 -8.71
CA ALA A 451 10.62 -21.23 -8.57
C ALA A 451 9.57 -21.26 -7.43
N ALA A 452 9.93 -20.78 -6.23
CA ALA A 452 9.02 -20.75 -5.09
C ALA A 452 7.79 -19.86 -5.35
N TYR A 453 7.98 -18.72 -6.00
CA TYR A 453 6.90 -17.79 -6.34
C TYR A 453 5.95 -18.34 -7.38
N THR A 454 6.48 -18.85 -8.50
CA THR A 454 5.68 -19.36 -9.63
C THR A 454 4.94 -20.66 -9.30
N ALA A 455 5.41 -21.41 -8.31
CA ALA A 455 4.67 -22.55 -7.79
C ALA A 455 3.31 -22.16 -7.17
N GLN A 456 3.18 -20.95 -6.67
CA GLN A 456 1.98 -20.49 -5.97
C GLN A 456 1.13 -19.48 -6.75
N TYR A 457 1.75 -18.70 -7.64
CA TYR A 457 1.13 -17.58 -8.31
C TYR A 457 1.20 -17.69 -9.82
N THR A 458 0.04 -17.57 -10.46
CA THR A 458 -0.11 -17.63 -11.93
C THR A 458 0.73 -16.53 -12.59
N GLN A 459 1.30 -16.88 -13.75
CA GLN A 459 2.15 -15.99 -14.54
C GLN A 459 1.63 -15.86 -15.97
N PRO A 460 1.77 -14.72 -16.60
CA PRO A 460 2.16 -13.44 -15.99
C PRO A 460 1.04 -12.92 -15.06
N LYS A 461 1.40 -12.22 -14.01
CA LYS A 461 0.40 -11.63 -13.12
C LYS A 461 0.06 -10.20 -13.51
N LEU A 462 -1.20 -9.87 -13.38
CA LEU A 462 -1.71 -8.53 -13.57
C LEU A 462 -2.00 -7.91 -12.21
N TYR A 463 -1.27 -6.88 -11.85
CA TYR A 463 -1.63 -6.01 -10.76
C TYR A 463 -2.55 -4.90 -11.26
N ASN A 464 -3.44 -4.52 -10.41
CA ASN A 464 -4.38 -3.48 -10.74
C ASN A 464 -3.69 -2.11 -11.00
N ARG A 465 -2.82 -1.63 -10.13
CA ARG A 465 -2.10 -0.37 -10.34
C ARG A 465 -0.65 -0.55 -10.79
N VAL A 466 0.00 -1.59 -10.34
CA VAL A 466 1.42 -1.81 -10.63
C VAL A 466 1.67 -2.41 -12.02
N GLY A 467 0.61 -2.83 -12.69
CA GLY A 467 0.70 -3.32 -14.06
C GLY A 467 0.98 -4.81 -14.15
N PHE A 468 1.74 -5.18 -15.18
CA PHE A 468 1.94 -6.55 -15.58
C PHE A 468 3.33 -7.03 -15.18
N VAL A 469 3.42 -8.14 -14.44
CA VAL A 469 4.69 -8.73 -13.99
C VAL A 469 4.78 -10.18 -14.44
N ASP A 470 5.86 -10.52 -15.10
CA ASP A 470 6.18 -11.85 -15.58
C ASP A 470 7.52 -12.31 -14.98
N ILE A 471 7.46 -13.08 -13.92
CA ILE A 471 8.65 -13.54 -13.19
C ILE A 471 9.51 -14.49 -14.04
N PRO A 472 8.96 -15.46 -14.81
CA PRO A 472 9.75 -16.25 -15.76
C PRO A 472 10.50 -15.41 -16.79
N ALA A 473 9.83 -14.42 -17.40
CA ALA A 473 10.46 -13.53 -18.37
C ALA A 473 11.54 -12.63 -17.72
N LEU A 474 11.36 -12.24 -16.45
CA LEU A 474 12.39 -11.52 -15.69
C LEU A 474 13.61 -12.40 -15.40
N THR A 475 13.40 -13.67 -15.10
CA THR A 475 14.48 -14.62 -14.82
C THR A 475 15.46 -14.75 -15.99
N ALA A 476 14.99 -14.56 -17.22
CA ALA A 476 15.86 -14.52 -18.40
C ALA A 476 16.70 -13.26 -18.50
N LYS A 477 16.43 -12.21 -17.71
CA LYS A 477 17.15 -10.93 -17.71
C LYS A 477 18.08 -10.77 -16.51
N VAL A 478 17.87 -11.52 -15.46
CA VAL A 478 18.72 -11.54 -14.27
C VAL A 478 20.01 -12.31 -14.54
#